data_adf0891bef836cf09d907a3c0df1055b
#
_entry.id   adf0891bef836cf09d907a3c0df1055b
#
_cell.length_a   1.000
_cell.length_b   1.000
_cell.length_c   1.000
_cell.angle_alpha   90.00
_cell.angle_beta   90.00
_cell.angle_gamma   90.00
#
_symmetry.space_group_name_H-M   'P 1'
#
loop_
_entity.id
_entity.type
_entity.pdbx_description
1 polymer ?
#
loop_
_entity_poly.entity_id
_entity_poly.type
_entity_poly.pdbx_seq_one_letter_code
_entity_poly.pdbx_strand_id
1 'polypeptide(L)'
;MKHLWFALAFLLALAICKADEEITCEENLPFTCGQTDRFNSSSFEKDFIFGLASSAYQIEGSINRGLNVWDGFTHRFPHKAGPDHGNGDTTCNSYSYWEKDIEVMDELKATGYRFSIAWSRIIPRGKRSRGVHQGGINYYHGLINGLIEKGITPLVTLFHWDLPQVLQDDYEGFLDPQIIDDFRDYADLCFEEFGDKVKHWFTINQLYSVPTRGYGLGSDAPGRCSPKVDPTCYAGNSSTEPYIVAHNQLLAHARVVDLYRTKYKHQGGKIGPVMITRWFLPYNDTDQDSIAATERMKEFFLGWFMGPLTNGTYPQIMIDTVGERLPSFTPEESKLVKGSYDFLGLNYYFSQYVQPSPNRVDWDRHIAMMDAGTKLTYRNASNHLIGPVFAEHREDETRNIYYYPKGIYYVMDYFKTKYNNPLIYITENGILTSGDETREEAKFDYRRIDYLCSHLCFLSKVIKETGVKVKGYCAWSLGDNYEFGQGFTVRFGLTYIDWNNVTDRDLKESGQWFKKFISTKNLAKKDFLRSSLTFEKKKFADA
;
A
#
# COMPACT_ATOMS: atom_id res chain seq x y z
N MET A 1 -32.21 7.60 55.95
CA MET A 1 -32.70 7.48 54.57
C MET A 1 -31.96 8.38 53.56
N LYS A 2 -31.60 9.61 53.91
CA LYS A 2 -30.87 10.51 52.96
C LYS A 2 -29.47 10.01 52.55
N HIS A 3 -28.74 9.31 53.42
CA HIS A 3 -27.41 8.77 53.11
C HIS A 3 -27.46 7.52 52.22
N LEU A 4 -28.56 6.78 52.21
CA LEU A 4 -28.71 5.58 51.34
C LEU A 4 -28.96 5.99 49.88
N TRP A 5 -29.67 7.11 49.65
CA TRP A 5 -29.91 7.67 48.32
C TRP A 5 -28.65 8.26 47.70
N PHE A 6 -27.75 8.87 48.49
CA PHE A 6 -26.48 9.38 48.02
C PHE A 6 -25.51 8.23 47.63
N ALA A 7 -25.49 7.15 48.41
CA ALA A 7 -24.69 5.98 48.10
C ALA A 7 -25.20 5.25 46.83
N LEU A 8 -26.53 5.13 46.66
CA LEU A 8 -27.12 4.54 45.45
C LEU A 8 -26.91 5.42 44.22
N ALA A 9 -27.01 6.75 44.32
CA ALA A 9 -26.74 7.68 43.23
C ALA A 9 -25.24 7.67 42.85
N PHE A 10 -24.35 7.51 43.82
CA PHE A 10 -22.90 7.40 43.57
C PHE A 10 -22.54 6.06 42.95
N LEU A 11 -23.18 4.95 43.36
CA LEU A 11 -23.02 3.63 42.75
C LEU A 11 -23.66 3.56 41.36
N LEU A 12 -24.79 4.24 41.12
CA LEU A 12 -25.33 4.40 39.74
C LEU A 12 -24.46 5.29 38.88
N ALA A 13 -23.88 6.38 39.40
CA ALA A 13 -22.92 7.21 38.66
C ALA A 13 -21.62 6.47 38.37
N LEU A 14 -21.13 5.61 39.28
CA LEU A 14 -20.00 4.70 39.03
C LEU A 14 -20.33 3.54 38.07
N ALA A 15 -21.59 3.09 38.02
CA ALA A 15 -22.05 2.09 37.05
C ALA A 15 -22.26 2.70 35.64
N ILE A 16 -22.59 4.01 35.58
CA ILE A 16 -22.71 4.75 34.31
C ILE A 16 -21.30 5.21 33.79
N CYS A 17 -20.29 5.29 34.67
CA CYS A 17 -18.88 5.45 34.28
C CYS A 17 -18.21 4.14 33.83
N LYS A 18 -18.91 3.02 33.81
CA LYS A 18 -18.47 1.78 33.16
C LYS A 18 -19.20 1.64 31.83
N ALA A 19 -18.76 2.30 30.81
CA ALA A 19 -18.93 1.86 29.43
C ALA A 19 -18.17 2.76 28.46
N ASP A 20 -16.87 2.94 28.63
CA ASP A 20 -16.01 2.76 27.48
C ASP A 20 -15.88 1.22 27.32
N GLU A 21 -16.92 0.58 26.79
CA GLU A 21 -16.78 -0.81 26.31
C GLU A 21 -15.71 -0.73 25.24
N GLU A 22 -14.53 -1.24 25.60
CA GLU A 22 -13.38 -1.31 24.72
C GLU A 22 -13.83 -2.07 23.47
N ILE A 23 -13.72 -1.44 22.30
CA ILE A 23 -14.12 -2.05 21.04
C ILE A 23 -13.25 -3.29 20.88
N THR A 24 -13.86 -4.47 21.03
CA THR A 24 -13.18 -5.72 20.80
C THR A 24 -13.10 -5.96 19.30
N CYS A 25 -11.87 -5.99 18.76
CA CYS A 25 -11.66 -6.41 17.38
C CYS A 25 -11.87 -7.93 17.29
N GLU A 26 -12.88 -8.35 16.54
CA GLU A 26 -13.18 -9.77 16.37
C GLU A 26 -12.20 -10.43 15.40
N GLU A 27 -11.73 -11.62 15.74
CA GLU A 27 -10.81 -12.42 14.92
C GLU A 27 -11.55 -13.33 13.95
N ASN A 28 -12.83 -13.59 14.21
CA ASN A 28 -13.67 -14.50 13.44
C ASN A 28 -14.76 -13.75 12.67
N LEU A 29 -15.05 -14.21 11.47
CA LEU A 29 -16.09 -13.68 10.63
C LEU A 29 -17.48 -14.28 10.95
N PRO A 30 -18.52 -13.53 10.58
CA PRO A 30 -18.50 -12.21 9.97
C PRO A 30 -18.34 -11.10 11.03
N PHE A 31 -17.34 -10.23 10.84
CA PHE A 31 -17.21 -9.01 11.62
C PHE A 31 -18.12 -7.95 11.00
N THR A 32 -19.23 -7.63 11.64
CA THR A 32 -20.17 -6.63 11.14
C THR A 32 -19.85 -5.26 11.71
N CYS A 33 -19.29 -4.39 10.90
CA CYS A 33 -18.96 -3.01 11.25
C CYS A 33 -20.11 -2.01 11.11
N GLY A 34 -21.35 -2.44 11.31
CA GLY A 34 -22.50 -1.56 11.20
C GLY A 34 -22.59 -0.39 12.18
N GLN A 35 -21.70 -0.32 13.18
CA GLN A 35 -21.76 0.62 14.30
C GLN A 35 -20.63 1.66 14.25
N THR A 36 -20.62 2.54 13.21
CA THR A 36 -19.67 3.66 13.15
C THR A 36 -19.82 4.69 14.28
N ASP A 37 -20.91 4.64 15.03
CA ASP A 37 -21.10 5.40 16.27
C ASP A 37 -20.17 4.91 17.40
N ARG A 38 -19.78 3.65 17.40
CA ARG A 38 -18.85 3.07 18.38
C ARG A 38 -17.41 3.06 17.92
N PHE A 39 -17.15 2.78 16.63
CA PHE A 39 -15.82 2.78 16.04
C PHE A 39 -15.76 3.69 14.81
N ASN A 40 -14.94 4.73 14.86
CA ASN A 40 -14.78 5.75 13.81
C ASN A 40 -13.42 6.45 13.91
N SER A 41 -13.21 7.47 13.10
CA SER A 41 -11.95 8.21 13.02
C SER A 41 -11.46 8.79 14.36
N SER A 42 -12.35 9.02 15.33
CA SER A 42 -11.97 9.52 16.66
C SER A 42 -11.21 8.50 17.52
N SER A 43 -11.15 7.24 17.08
CA SER A 43 -10.31 6.18 17.68
C SER A 43 -8.82 6.36 17.37
N PHE A 44 -8.47 7.32 16.50
CA PHE A 44 -7.13 7.68 16.08
C PHE A 44 -6.78 9.10 16.53
N GLU A 45 -5.52 9.51 16.36
CA GLU A 45 -5.10 10.88 16.65
C GLU A 45 -5.83 11.89 15.75
N LYS A 46 -5.97 13.14 16.23
CA LYS A 46 -6.74 14.19 15.53
C LYS A 46 -6.23 14.50 14.12
N ASP A 47 -4.93 14.40 13.92
CA ASP A 47 -4.23 14.69 12.66
C ASP A 47 -3.91 13.43 11.83
N PHE A 48 -4.54 12.29 12.19
CA PHE A 48 -4.39 11.05 11.43
C PHE A 48 -5.02 11.18 10.05
N ILE A 49 -4.25 10.85 9.00
CA ILE A 49 -4.70 10.96 7.61
C ILE A 49 -5.54 9.73 7.25
N PHE A 50 -6.79 9.95 6.87
CA PHE A 50 -7.66 8.95 6.25
C PHE A 50 -7.76 9.26 4.77
N GLY A 51 -7.05 8.50 3.96
CA GLY A 51 -6.89 8.76 2.55
C GLY A 51 -7.38 7.62 1.66
N LEU A 52 -7.27 7.88 0.38
CA LEU A 52 -7.48 6.95 -0.71
C LEU A 52 -6.19 6.85 -1.53
N ALA A 53 -6.00 5.74 -2.24
CA ALA A 53 -4.82 5.54 -3.06
C ALA A 53 -5.18 5.20 -4.50
N SER A 54 -4.26 5.52 -5.41
CA SER A 54 -4.25 5.12 -6.81
C SER A 54 -2.83 5.14 -7.38
N SER A 55 -2.65 4.72 -8.62
CA SER A 55 -1.40 4.87 -9.36
C SER A 55 -1.64 5.34 -10.79
N ALA A 56 -0.66 6.04 -11.36
CA ALA A 56 -0.80 6.72 -12.65
C ALA A 56 -1.17 5.75 -13.79
N TYR A 57 -0.44 4.63 -13.94
CA TYR A 57 -0.73 3.66 -15.00
C TYR A 57 -2.13 3.07 -14.89
N GLN A 58 -2.61 2.86 -13.67
CA GLN A 58 -3.88 2.18 -13.41
C GLN A 58 -5.11 3.07 -13.64
N ILE A 59 -4.94 4.41 -13.62
CA ILE A 59 -6.11 5.32 -13.70
C ILE A 59 -6.02 6.39 -14.80
N GLU A 60 -4.82 6.85 -15.22
CA GLU A 60 -4.70 8.06 -16.03
C GLU A 60 -5.01 7.84 -17.51
N GLY A 61 -4.75 6.65 -18.05
CA GLY A 61 -4.74 6.40 -19.50
C GLY A 61 -3.45 6.88 -20.18
N SER A 62 -3.35 6.60 -21.49
CA SER A 62 -2.13 6.83 -22.29
C SER A 62 -2.08 8.20 -22.99
N ILE A 63 -3.14 9.00 -22.91
CA ILE A 63 -3.24 10.29 -23.60
C ILE A 63 -2.10 11.23 -23.16
N ASN A 64 -1.41 11.83 -24.14
CA ASN A 64 -0.37 12.83 -23.93
C ASN A 64 0.78 12.40 -23.01
N ARG A 65 1.15 11.13 -22.98
CA ARG A 65 2.37 10.64 -22.33
C ARG A 65 3.21 9.77 -23.26
N GLY A 66 4.50 9.61 -22.93
CA GLY A 66 5.34 8.58 -23.54
C GLY A 66 4.93 7.17 -23.09
N LEU A 67 5.37 6.17 -23.84
CA LEU A 67 5.18 4.77 -23.44
C LEU A 67 5.98 4.45 -22.17
N ASN A 68 5.44 3.59 -21.35
CA ASN A 68 6.14 2.98 -20.22
C ASN A 68 6.22 1.44 -20.39
N VAL A 69 6.95 0.79 -19.49
CA VAL A 69 7.19 -0.66 -19.58
C VAL A 69 5.91 -1.51 -19.48
N TRP A 70 4.85 -0.98 -18.85
CA TRP A 70 3.56 -1.66 -18.80
C TRP A 70 2.82 -1.58 -20.14
N ASP A 71 2.94 -0.48 -20.89
CA ASP A 71 2.42 -0.42 -22.27
C ASP A 71 3.12 -1.46 -23.14
N GLY A 72 4.47 -1.46 -23.11
CA GLY A 72 5.26 -2.45 -23.86
C GLY A 72 4.94 -3.89 -23.48
N PHE A 73 4.75 -4.14 -22.19
CA PHE A 73 4.43 -5.47 -21.66
C PHE A 73 3.03 -5.94 -22.04
N THR A 74 2.00 -5.14 -21.80
CA THR A 74 0.60 -5.54 -22.04
C THR A 74 0.29 -5.68 -23.53
N HIS A 75 0.90 -4.83 -24.37
CA HIS A 75 0.75 -4.94 -25.83
C HIS A 75 1.50 -6.14 -26.40
N ARG A 76 2.67 -6.46 -25.85
CA ARG A 76 3.49 -7.61 -26.31
C ARG A 76 2.97 -8.94 -25.76
N PHE A 77 2.50 -8.95 -24.51
CA PHE A 77 2.08 -10.15 -23.79
C PHE A 77 0.65 -10.00 -23.24
N PRO A 78 -0.37 -9.81 -24.11
CA PRO A 78 -1.73 -9.56 -23.64
C PRO A 78 -2.24 -10.69 -22.74
N HIS A 79 -1.81 -11.94 -22.93
CA HIS A 79 -2.17 -13.08 -22.08
C HIS A 79 -1.62 -12.99 -20.64
N LYS A 80 -0.64 -12.10 -20.37
CA LYS A 80 -0.11 -11.79 -19.02
C LYS A 80 -0.73 -10.53 -18.42
N ALA A 81 -1.43 -9.73 -19.23
CA ALA A 81 -2.01 -8.46 -18.80
C ALA A 81 -3.27 -8.63 -17.92
N GLY A 82 -3.86 -9.81 -17.95
CA GLY A 82 -5.07 -10.21 -17.24
C GLY A 82 -5.91 -11.16 -18.09
N PRO A 83 -6.92 -11.82 -17.50
CA PRO A 83 -7.80 -12.74 -18.24
C PRO A 83 -8.57 -12.07 -19.38
N ASP A 84 -8.83 -10.77 -19.27
CA ASP A 84 -9.49 -9.93 -20.27
C ASP A 84 -8.54 -9.29 -21.28
N HIS A 85 -7.24 -9.55 -21.18
CA HIS A 85 -6.19 -8.91 -21.99
C HIS A 85 -6.18 -7.37 -21.88
N GLY A 86 -6.64 -6.83 -20.75
CA GLY A 86 -6.74 -5.40 -20.50
C GLY A 86 -5.37 -4.69 -20.47
N ASN A 87 -5.39 -3.38 -20.62
CA ASN A 87 -4.20 -2.54 -20.55
C ASN A 87 -4.52 -1.15 -19.98
N GLY A 88 -3.48 -0.33 -19.78
CA GLY A 88 -3.59 1.02 -19.24
C GLY A 88 -3.93 2.11 -20.25
N ASP A 89 -4.37 1.80 -21.47
CA ASP A 89 -4.54 2.81 -22.52
C ASP A 89 -5.66 3.80 -22.25
N THR A 90 -6.79 3.32 -21.73
CA THR A 90 -7.95 4.16 -21.41
C THR A 90 -8.23 4.23 -19.92
N THR A 91 -8.30 3.11 -19.22
CA THR A 91 -8.61 2.99 -17.80
C THR A 91 -9.75 3.92 -17.34
N CYS A 92 -9.62 4.56 -16.18
CA CYS A 92 -10.57 5.58 -15.68
C CYS A 92 -10.44 6.92 -16.38
N ASN A 93 -9.43 7.11 -17.26
CA ASN A 93 -9.08 8.37 -17.91
C ASN A 93 -9.00 9.56 -16.94
N SER A 94 -8.42 9.31 -15.76
CA SER A 94 -8.28 10.35 -14.74
C SER A 94 -7.41 11.53 -15.20
N TYR A 95 -6.56 11.35 -16.23
CA TYR A 95 -5.87 12.47 -16.84
C TYR A 95 -6.83 13.54 -17.39
N SER A 96 -7.96 13.11 -17.96
CA SER A 96 -8.99 14.03 -18.50
C SER A 96 -10.07 14.40 -17.48
N TYR A 97 -10.23 13.62 -16.42
CA TYR A 97 -11.36 13.76 -15.47
C TYR A 97 -10.92 13.85 -13.99
N TRP A 98 -9.71 14.36 -13.75
CA TRP A 98 -9.15 14.48 -12.39
C TRP A 98 -10.00 15.37 -11.46
N GLU A 99 -10.70 16.37 -11.99
CA GLU A 99 -11.62 17.21 -11.21
C GLU A 99 -12.75 16.35 -10.60
N LYS A 100 -13.28 15.38 -11.38
CA LYS A 100 -14.30 14.46 -10.88
C LYS A 100 -13.75 13.53 -9.79
N ASP A 101 -12.50 13.12 -9.91
CA ASP A 101 -11.85 12.32 -8.85
C ASP A 101 -11.73 13.14 -7.56
N ILE A 102 -11.43 14.44 -7.65
CA ILE A 102 -11.41 15.34 -6.49
C ILE A 102 -12.81 15.54 -5.92
N GLU A 103 -13.84 15.70 -6.75
CA GLU A 103 -15.24 15.80 -6.29
C GLU A 103 -15.65 14.57 -5.47
N VAL A 104 -15.30 13.37 -5.94
CA VAL A 104 -15.55 12.11 -5.24
C VAL A 104 -14.80 12.05 -3.90
N MET A 105 -13.54 12.47 -3.88
CA MET A 105 -12.74 12.50 -2.64
C MET A 105 -13.26 13.52 -1.62
N ASP A 106 -13.74 14.69 -2.07
CA ASP A 106 -14.39 15.68 -1.22
C ASP A 106 -15.74 15.15 -0.68
N GLU A 107 -16.51 14.44 -1.52
CA GLU A 107 -17.73 13.76 -1.07
C GLU A 107 -17.41 12.70 0.00
N LEU A 108 -16.36 11.89 -0.20
CA LEU A 108 -15.88 10.89 0.77
C LEU A 108 -15.32 11.50 2.06
N LYS A 109 -15.09 12.81 2.09
CA LYS A 109 -14.42 13.52 3.20
C LYS A 109 -13.00 12.99 3.47
N ALA A 110 -12.33 12.50 2.42
CA ALA A 110 -10.95 12.06 2.52
C ALA A 110 -10.04 13.21 2.97
N THR A 111 -9.08 12.93 3.85
CA THR A 111 -8.12 13.92 4.34
C THR A 111 -6.75 13.79 3.67
N GLY A 112 -6.57 12.77 2.83
CA GLY A 112 -5.37 12.58 2.03
C GLY A 112 -5.66 11.81 0.74
N TYR A 113 -4.82 12.03 -0.25
CA TYR A 113 -4.84 11.25 -1.49
C TYR A 113 -3.43 10.84 -1.88
N ARG A 114 -3.19 9.54 -1.92
CA ARG A 114 -1.93 9.00 -2.41
C ARG A 114 -2.07 8.63 -3.88
N PHE A 115 -1.23 9.24 -4.72
CA PHE A 115 -1.16 9.00 -6.16
C PHE A 115 0.30 8.95 -6.63
N SER A 116 0.54 8.44 -7.82
CA SER A 116 1.87 8.49 -8.42
C SER A 116 1.95 9.49 -9.56
N ILE A 117 3.16 10.01 -9.80
CA ILE A 117 3.46 10.80 -10.99
C ILE A 117 3.98 9.84 -12.07
N ALA A 118 3.33 9.81 -13.23
CA ALA A 118 3.84 9.06 -14.38
C ALA A 118 5.11 9.72 -14.90
N TRP A 119 6.26 9.07 -14.72
CA TRP A 119 7.53 9.55 -15.24
C TRP A 119 7.47 9.85 -16.74
N SER A 120 6.88 8.92 -17.51
CA SER A 120 6.70 9.07 -18.96
C SER A 120 5.72 10.19 -19.36
N ARG A 121 4.92 10.75 -18.44
CA ARG A 121 4.05 11.89 -18.70
C ARG A 121 4.79 13.23 -18.64
N ILE A 122 5.69 13.38 -17.68
CA ILE A 122 6.44 14.62 -17.49
C ILE A 122 7.78 14.61 -18.23
N ILE A 123 8.38 13.42 -18.47
CA ILE A 123 9.60 13.22 -19.26
C ILE A 123 9.35 12.09 -20.28
N PRO A 124 8.65 12.33 -21.39
CA PRO A 124 8.24 11.28 -22.33
C PRO A 124 9.37 10.44 -22.92
N ARG A 125 10.58 11.01 -23.01
CA ARG A 125 11.79 10.33 -23.49
C ARG A 125 12.74 9.88 -22.37
N GLY A 126 12.21 9.73 -21.13
CA GLY A 126 12.87 9.15 -19.97
C GLY A 126 13.93 10.04 -19.30
N LYS A 127 14.70 10.81 -20.05
CA LYS A 127 15.78 11.66 -19.53
C LYS A 127 15.43 13.14 -19.61
N ARG A 128 15.63 13.89 -18.53
CA ARG A 128 15.39 15.35 -18.49
C ARG A 128 16.10 16.08 -19.63
N SER A 129 17.32 15.67 -19.96
CA SER A 129 18.11 16.22 -21.08
C SER A 129 17.48 16.01 -22.46
N ARG A 130 16.55 15.07 -22.60
CA ARG A 130 15.81 14.79 -23.84
C ARG A 130 14.51 15.59 -23.98
N GLY A 131 14.20 16.43 -22.99
CA GLY A 131 13.05 17.32 -22.95
C GLY A 131 12.00 16.92 -21.92
N VAL A 132 11.29 17.93 -21.44
CA VAL A 132 10.21 17.87 -20.44
C VAL A 132 8.89 18.19 -21.13
N HIS A 133 7.80 17.59 -20.68
CA HIS A 133 6.46 17.82 -21.21
C HIS A 133 5.65 18.72 -20.27
N GLN A 134 5.56 20.00 -20.62
CA GLN A 134 4.88 21.02 -19.80
C GLN A 134 3.40 20.69 -19.55
N GLY A 135 2.71 20.09 -20.54
CA GLY A 135 1.31 19.67 -20.38
C GLY A 135 1.13 18.64 -19.25
N GLY A 136 2.06 17.69 -19.13
CA GLY A 136 2.07 16.72 -18.03
C GLY A 136 2.36 17.37 -16.66
N ILE A 137 3.28 18.33 -16.62
CA ILE A 137 3.58 19.10 -15.40
C ILE A 137 2.34 19.90 -14.98
N ASN A 138 1.69 20.59 -15.92
CA ASN A 138 0.49 21.40 -15.65
C ASN A 138 -0.67 20.55 -15.11
N TYR A 139 -0.83 19.32 -15.61
CA TYR A 139 -1.82 18.37 -15.09
C TYR A 139 -1.60 18.10 -13.60
N TYR A 140 -0.37 17.76 -13.19
CA TYR A 140 -0.09 17.49 -11.77
C TYR A 140 -0.16 18.75 -10.91
N HIS A 141 0.17 19.93 -11.43
CA HIS A 141 -0.11 21.20 -10.75
C HIS A 141 -1.61 21.39 -10.50
N GLY A 142 -2.45 21.11 -11.53
CA GLY A 142 -3.91 21.17 -11.41
C GLY A 142 -4.42 20.22 -10.32
N LEU A 143 -4.04 18.95 -10.40
CA LEU A 143 -4.42 17.92 -9.42
C LEU A 143 -4.00 18.30 -8.00
N ILE A 144 -2.74 18.66 -7.78
CA ILE A 144 -2.20 19.01 -6.45
C ILE A 144 -2.91 20.25 -5.90
N ASN A 145 -3.13 21.29 -6.71
CA ASN A 145 -3.83 22.50 -6.27
C ASN A 145 -5.27 22.19 -5.89
N GLY A 146 -6.00 21.46 -6.75
CA GLY A 146 -7.38 21.10 -6.48
C GLY A 146 -7.55 20.24 -5.20
N LEU A 147 -6.61 19.34 -4.92
CA LEU A 147 -6.59 18.59 -3.65
C LEU A 147 -6.43 19.54 -2.45
N ILE A 148 -5.45 20.45 -2.51
CA ILE A 148 -5.18 21.40 -1.42
C ILE A 148 -6.36 22.34 -1.19
N GLU A 149 -7.01 22.82 -2.24
CA GLU A 149 -8.22 23.66 -2.16
C GLU A 149 -9.36 22.96 -1.42
N LYS A 150 -9.44 21.63 -1.51
CA LYS A 150 -10.40 20.79 -0.77
C LYS A 150 -9.91 20.37 0.62
N GLY A 151 -8.71 20.78 1.03
CA GLY A 151 -8.11 20.38 2.30
C GLY A 151 -7.62 18.93 2.32
N ILE A 152 -7.40 18.33 1.14
CA ILE A 152 -6.90 16.96 0.96
C ILE A 152 -5.37 17.01 0.83
N THR A 153 -4.67 16.31 1.71
CA THR A 153 -3.20 16.26 1.72
C THR A 153 -2.67 15.41 0.55
N PRO A 154 -1.86 15.98 -0.37
CA PRO A 154 -1.19 15.20 -1.40
C PRO A 154 -0.09 14.29 -0.80
N LEU A 155 -0.16 12.99 -1.12
CA LEU A 155 0.78 11.94 -0.76
C LEU A 155 1.33 11.39 -2.07
N VAL A 156 2.54 11.80 -2.48
CA VAL A 156 3.00 11.59 -3.86
C VAL A 156 4.04 10.49 -3.96
N THR A 157 3.77 9.51 -4.82
CA THR A 157 4.70 8.43 -5.18
C THR A 157 5.42 8.79 -6.48
N LEU A 158 6.77 8.78 -6.46
CA LEU A 158 7.57 9.07 -7.65
C LEU A 158 7.56 7.93 -8.66
N PHE A 159 7.59 6.68 -8.21
CA PHE A 159 7.65 5.52 -9.09
C PHE A 159 6.69 4.42 -8.65
N HIS A 160 5.70 4.12 -9.49
CA HIS A 160 4.74 3.03 -9.28
C HIS A 160 4.76 2.04 -10.46
N TRP A 161 5.99 1.52 -10.76
CA TRP A 161 6.30 0.45 -11.72
C TRP A 161 6.26 0.86 -13.20
N ASP A 162 5.90 2.09 -13.51
CA ASP A 162 5.67 2.64 -14.84
C ASP A 162 6.92 3.34 -15.44
N LEU A 163 8.07 2.64 -15.42
CA LEU A 163 9.32 3.12 -16.01
C LEU A 163 9.11 3.51 -17.49
N PRO A 164 9.62 4.67 -17.96
CA PRO A 164 9.58 5.00 -19.39
C PRO A 164 10.19 3.88 -20.23
N GLN A 165 9.45 3.39 -21.24
CA GLN A 165 9.88 2.26 -22.09
C GLN A 165 11.25 2.51 -22.71
N VAL A 166 11.54 3.74 -23.12
CA VAL A 166 12.82 4.11 -23.72
C VAL A 166 14.02 3.84 -22.79
N LEU A 167 13.86 3.90 -21.47
CA LEU A 167 14.96 3.57 -20.53
C LEU A 167 15.14 2.07 -20.40
N GLN A 168 14.07 1.29 -20.58
CA GLN A 168 14.15 -0.16 -20.70
C GLN A 168 14.86 -0.56 -22.01
N ASP A 169 14.55 0.14 -23.11
CA ASP A 169 15.10 -0.13 -24.42
C ASP A 169 16.58 0.30 -24.54
N ASP A 170 16.95 1.44 -23.92
CA ASP A 170 18.30 2.00 -24.00
C ASP A 170 19.33 1.17 -23.20
N TYR A 171 18.97 0.68 -22.01
CA TYR A 171 19.92 0.05 -21.08
C TYR A 171 19.26 -0.95 -20.08
N GLU A 172 18.10 -1.51 -20.41
CA GLU A 172 17.38 -2.51 -19.61
C GLU A 172 16.91 -2.02 -18.22
N GLY A 173 16.68 -0.71 -18.08
CA GLY A 173 16.06 -0.11 -16.91
C GLY A 173 16.82 -0.36 -15.61
N PHE A 174 16.17 -0.93 -14.60
CA PHE A 174 16.77 -1.18 -13.28
C PHE A 174 17.89 -2.24 -13.26
N LEU A 175 18.18 -2.93 -14.36
CA LEU A 175 19.37 -3.80 -14.45
C LEU A 175 20.67 -3.02 -14.56
N ASP A 176 20.64 -1.84 -15.18
CA ASP A 176 21.81 -0.99 -15.33
C ASP A 176 21.85 0.09 -14.23
N PRO A 177 23.00 0.32 -13.58
CA PRO A 177 23.14 1.36 -12.56
C PRO A 177 22.92 2.79 -13.08
N GLN A 178 22.89 3.03 -14.39
CA GLN A 178 22.55 4.34 -14.98
C GLN A 178 21.15 4.82 -14.53
N ILE A 179 20.22 3.90 -14.24
CA ILE A 179 18.89 4.23 -13.74
C ILE A 179 18.92 5.07 -12.46
N ILE A 180 19.97 4.93 -11.65
CA ILE A 180 20.13 5.65 -10.38
C ILE A 180 20.18 7.16 -10.62
N ASP A 181 20.96 7.57 -11.63
CA ASP A 181 21.09 8.99 -11.99
C ASP A 181 19.86 9.50 -12.75
N ASP A 182 19.31 8.70 -13.67
CA ASP A 182 18.10 9.08 -14.42
C ASP A 182 16.89 9.21 -13.47
N PHE A 183 16.75 8.33 -12.47
CA PHE A 183 15.70 8.43 -11.45
C PHE A 183 15.89 9.64 -10.53
N ARG A 184 17.13 9.93 -10.15
CA ARG A 184 17.49 11.14 -9.40
C ARG A 184 17.12 12.41 -10.16
N ASP A 185 17.43 12.49 -11.45
CA ASP A 185 17.12 13.65 -12.29
C ASP A 185 15.62 13.84 -12.53
N TYR A 186 14.87 12.74 -12.61
CA TYR A 186 13.40 12.77 -12.60
C TYR A 186 12.85 13.28 -11.28
N ALA A 187 13.35 12.78 -10.16
CA ALA A 187 12.94 13.23 -8.82
C ALA A 187 13.30 14.71 -8.58
N ASP A 188 14.45 15.15 -9.08
CA ASP A 188 14.86 16.57 -9.03
C ASP A 188 13.84 17.49 -9.70
N LEU A 189 13.35 17.11 -10.88
CA LEU A 189 12.26 17.84 -11.56
C LEU A 189 10.97 17.82 -10.72
N CYS A 190 10.59 16.68 -10.15
CA CYS A 190 9.38 16.60 -9.31
C CYS A 190 9.46 17.50 -8.07
N PHE A 191 10.61 17.55 -7.41
CA PHE A 191 10.82 18.41 -6.24
C PHE A 191 10.86 19.88 -6.62
N GLU A 192 11.47 20.21 -7.75
CA GLU A 192 11.51 21.57 -8.29
C GLU A 192 10.09 22.10 -8.57
N GLU A 193 9.25 21.30 -9.25
CA GLU A 193 7.93 21.70 -9.68
C GLU A 193 6.87 21.64 -8.56
N PHE A 194 6.90 20.63 -7.70
CA PHE A 194 5.78 20.34 -6.80
C PHE A 194 6.12 20.44 -5.30
N GLY A 195 7.39 20.55 -4.93
CA GLY A 195 7.82 20.39 -3.55
C GLY A 195 7.45 21.55 -2.62
N ASP A 196 7.07 22.70 -3.13
CA ASP A 196 6.49 23.80 -2.35
C ASP A 196 5.15 23.38 -1.72
N LYS A 197 4.39 22.48 -2.36
CA LYS A 197 3.04 22.02 -1.98
C LYS A 197 3.02 20.61 -1.43
N VAL A 198 3.82 19.71 -1.99
CA VAL A 198 3.88 18.31 -1.55
C VAL A 198 4.82 18.16 -0.36
N LYS A 199 4.28 17.57 0.74
CA LYS A 199 5.03 17.37 1.99
C LYS A 199 5.27 15.90 2.33
N HIS A 200 4.74 14.97 1.53
CA HIS A 200 4.91 13.53 1.70
C HIS A 200 5.31 12.89 0.37
N TRP A 201 6.58 12.50 0.28
CA TRP A 201 7.16 11.89 -0.91
C TRP A 201 7.44 10.41 -0.69
N PHE A 202 6.88 9.57 -1.54
CA PHE A 202 7.23 8.14 -1.60
C PHE A 202 8.09 7.91 -2.84
N THR A 203 9.26 7.32 -2.65
CA THR A 203 10.20 7.15 -3.76
C THR A 203 9.77 6.06 -4.73
N ILE A 204 9.71 4.83 -4.25
CA ILE A 204 9.42 3.62 -5.04
C ILE A 204 8.31 2.84 -4.33
N ASN A 205 7.26 2.47 -5.07
CA ASN A 205 6.20 1.62 -4.55
C ASN A 205 6.63 0.16 -4.52
N GLN A 206 6.48 -0.49 -3.36
CA GLN A 206 6.70 -1.92 -3.17
C GLN A 206 8.03 -2.40 -3.76
N LEU A 207 9.15 -2.04 -3.12
CA LEU A 207 10.51 -2.38 -3.56
C LEU A 207 10.70 -3.87 -3.96
N TYR A 208 9.93 -4.79 -3.36
CA TYR A 208 9.97 -6.22 -3.64
C TYR A 208 9.32 -6.62 -4.97
N SER A 209 8.31 -5.88 -5.45
CA SER A 209 7.44 -6.35 -6.54
C SER A 209 8.13 -6.34 -7.90
N VAL A 210 8.76 -5.24 -8.29
CA VAL A 210 9.46 -5.16 -9.60
C VAL A 210 10.58 -6.19 -9.73
N PRO A 211 11.50 -6.32 -8.75
CA PRO A 211 12.55 -7.34 -8.84
C PRO A 211 12.02 -8.76 -9.01
N THR A 212 11.03 -9.13 -8.21
CA THR A 212 10.56 -10.53 -8.16
C THR A 212 9.59 -10.87 -9.27
N ARG A 213 8.64 -10.00 -9.57
CA ARG A 213 7.60 -10.26 -10.57
C ARG A 213 8.05 -9.88 -11.98
N GLY A 214 8.73 -8.73 -12.12
CA GLY A 214 9.18 -8.21 -13.40
C GLY A 214 10.44 -8.87 -13.94
N TYR A 215 11.39 -9.25 -13.05
CA TYR A 215 12.70 -9.79 -13.41
C TYR A 215 12.96 -11.22 -12.88
N GLY A 216 12.06 -11.76 -12.07
CA GLY A 216 12.13 -13.13 -11.56
C GLY A 216 11.13 -14.07 -12.21
N LEU A 217 9.83 -13.71 -12.11
CA LEU A 217 8.74 -14.52 -12.65
C LEU A 217 8.38 -14.15 -14.10
N GLY A 218 8.68 -12.93 -14.54
CA GLY A 218 8.23 -12.40 -15.83
C GLY A 218 6.70 -12.29 -15.94
N SER A 219 6.01 -12.27 -14.81
CA SER A 219 4.55 -12.11 -14.73
C SER A 219 4.10 -10.66 -14.85
N ASP A 220 4.98 -9.72 -14.60
CA ASP A 220 4.75 -8.29 -14.65
C ASP A 220 5.79 -7.63 -15.58
N ALA A 221 5.56 -6.34 -15.91
CA ALA A 221 6.53 -5.56 -16.67
C ALA A 221 7.89 -5.48 -15.96
N PRO A 222 9.01 -5.58 -16.71
CA PRO A 222 9.15 -5.65 -18.15
C PRO A 222 8.99 -7.06 -18.75
N GLY A 223 8.70 -8.10 -17.98
CA GLY A 223 8.45 -9.46 -18.47
C GLY A 223 9.73 -10.28 -18.70
N ARG A 224 10.73 -10.12 -17.82
CA ARG A 224 12.01 -10.83 -17.89
C ARG A 224 12.02 -12.02 -16.93
N CYS A 225 12.47 -13.15 -17.43
CA CYS A 225 12.74 -14.34 -16.61
C CYS A 225 13.61 -15.35 -17.38
N SER A 226 14.09 -16.38 -16.68
CA SER A 226 14.76 -17.51 -17.32
C SER A 226 13.80 -18.28 -18.22
N PRO A 227 14.23 -18.74 -19.42
CA PRO A 227 13.33 -19.43 -20.39
C PRO A 227 12.68 -20.71 -19.85
N LYS A 228 13.29 -21.38 -18.86
CA LYS A 228 12.70 -22.57 -18.22
C LYS A 228 11.71 -22.23 -17.10
N VAL A 229 11.67 -20.98 -16.63
CA VAL A 229 10.65 -20.48 -15.72
C VAL A 229 9.37 -20.18 -16.51
N ASP A 230 9.51 -19.39 -17.58
CA ASP A 230 8.43 -19.12 -18.52
C ASP A 230 9.03 -18.92 -19.93
N PRO A 231 8.72 -19.82 -20.90
CA PRO A 231 9.27 -19.74 -22.25
C PRO A 231 8.81 -18.52 -23.05
N THR A 232 7.82 -17.78 -22.57
CA THR A 232 7.34 -16.54 -23.20
C THR A 232 8.16 -15.31 -22.80
N CYS A 233 9.04 -15.41 -21.80
CA CYS A 233 9.96 -14.34 -21.46
C CYS A 233 10.97 -14.12 -22.59
N TYR A 234 11.15 -12.86 -23.00
CA TYR A 234 12.03 -12.52 -24.11
C TYR A 234 13.52 -12.58 -23.75
N ALA A 235 13.84 -12.42 -22.47
CA ALA A 235 15.20 -12.46 -21.89
C ALA A 235 15.10 -12.60 -20.37
N GLY A 236 16.20 -12.83 -19.71
CA GLY A 236 16.31 -12.74 -18.26
C GLY A 236 17.03 -13.92 -17.60
N ASN A 237 17.44 -13.67 -16.34
CA ASN A 237 17.98 -14.67 -15.43
C ASN A 237 17.28 -14.54 -14.08
N SER A 238 16.31 -15.41 -13.83
CA SER A 238 15.44 -15.38 -12.63
C SER A 238 16.21 -15.56 -11.32
N SER A 239 17.43 -16.10 -11.36
CA SER A 239 18.22 -16.36 -10.15
C SER A 239 19.13 -15.19 -9.74
N THR A 240 19.42 -14.24 -10.66
CA THR A 240 20.38 -13.14 -10.42
C THR A 240 19.77 -11.76 -10.61
N GLU A 241 18.99 -11.54 -11.69
CA GLU A 241 18.44 -10.22 -12.01
C GLU A 241 17.60 -9.61 -10.89
N PRO A 242 16.77 -10.37 -10.14
CA PRO A 242 16.02 -9.79 -9.02
C PRO A 242 16.91 -9.11 -7.96
N TYR A 243 18.08 -9.68 -7.69
CA TYR A 243 19.02 -9.10 -6.71
C TYR A 243 19.67 -7.83 -7.23
N ILE A 244 20.06 -7.79 -8.52
CA ILE A 244 20.63 -6.61 -9.17
C ILE A 244 19.60 -5.47 -9.19
N VAL A 245 18.38 -5.76 -9.61
CA VAL A 245 17.28 -4.78 -9.68
C VAL A 245 16.94 -4.21 -8.29
N ALA A 246 16.83 -5.06 -7.27
CA ALA A 246 16.59 -4.63 -5.91
C ALA A 246 17.70 -3.74 -5.37
N HIS A 247 18.97 -4.08 -5.68
CA HIS A 247 20.14 -3.29 -5.30
C HIS A 247 20.11 -1.90 -5.94
N ASN A 248 19.89 -1.83 -7.25
CA ASN A 248 19.78 -0.55 -7.97
C ASN A 248 18.58 0.27 -7.51
N GLN A 249 17.44 -0.36 -7.14
CA GLN A 249 16.30 0.36 -6.54
C GLN A 249 16.65 0.97 -5.18
N LEU A 250 17.38 0.25 -4.34
CA LEU A 250 17.84 0.78 -3.03
C LEU A 250 18.79 1.96 -3.20
N LEU A 251 19.72 1.89 -4.14
CA LEU A 251 20.65 2.97 -4.45
C LEU A 251 19.93 4.18 -5.07
N ALA A 252 19.02 3.95 -6.03
CA ALA A 252 18.20 5.00 -6.64
C ALA A 252 17.35 5.72 -5.59
N HIS A 253 16.68 4.96 -4.72
CA HIS A 253 15.96 5.50 -3.57
C HIS A 253 16.86 6.38 -2.68
N ALA A 254 18.01 5.86 -2.28
CA ALA A 254 18.91 6.56 -1.36
C ALA A 254 19.49 7.86 -1.97
N ARG A 255 19.82 7.84 -3.28
CA ARG A 255 20.26 9.04 -4.03
C ARG A 255 19.17 10.11 -4.09
N VAL A 256 17.93 9.71 -4.27
CA VAL A 256 16.77 10.65 -4.27
C VAL A 256 16.54 11.24 -2.87
N VAL A 257 16.68 10.43 -1.81
CA VAL A 257 16.58 10.93 -0.42
C VAL A 257 17.70 11.91 -0.10
N ASP A 258 18.94 11.61 -0.50
CA ASP A 258 20.08 12.50 -0.32
C ASP A 258 19.88 13.83 -1.07
N LEU A 259 19.42 13.77 -2.32
CA LEU A 259 19.06 14.95 -3.11
C LEU A 259 18.00 15.80 -2.38
N TYR A 260 16.94 15.19 -1.87
CA TYR A 260 15.88 15.91 -1.16
C TYR A 260 16.43 16.60 0.10
N ARG A 261 17.21 15.89 0.90
CA ARG A 261 17.78 16.39 2.16
C ARG A 261 18.86 17.46 1.96
N THR A 262 19.58 17.44 0.85
CA THR A 262 20.66 18.41 0.57
C THR A 262 20.15 19.64 -0.18
N LYS A 263 19.35 19.46 -1.24
CA LYS A 263 18.90 20.56 -2.10
C LYS A 263 17.52 21.10 -1.70
N TYR A 264 16.60 20.25 -1.23
CA TYR A 264 15.18 20.59 -1.06
C TYR A 264 14.70 20.57 0.40
N LYS A 265 15.59 20.42 1.38
CA LYS A 265 15.24 20.43 2.82
C LYS A 265 14.40 21.64 3.22
N HIS A 266 14.61 22.79 2.58
CA HIS A 266 13.87 24.04 2.84
C HIS A 266 12.36 23.93 2.53
N GLN A 267 11.93 22.98 1.71
CA GLN A 267 10.52 22.72 1.41
C GLN A 267 9.76 22.10 2.59
N GLY A 268 10.46 21.59 3.62
CA GLY A 268 9.86 21.09 4.86
C GLY A 268 9.05 19.80 4.75
N GLY A 269 9.17 19.05 3.64
CA GLY A 269 8.55 17.74 3.45
C GLY A 269 9.35 16.61 4.06
N LYS A 270 8.79 15.41 3.97
CA LYS A 270 9.38 14.13 4.39
C LYS A 270 9.36 13.14 3.23
N ILE A 271 10.32 12.20 3.24
CA ILE A 271 10.50 11.26 2.15
C ILE A 271 10.80 9.85 2.67
N GLY A 272 10.27 8.83 1.99
CA GLY A 272 10.54 7.42 2.33
C GLY A 272 10.10 6.45 1.24
N PRO A 273 10.48 5.17 1.31
CA PRO A 273 10.05 4.14 0.38
C PRO A 273 8.72 3.53 0.79
N VAL A 274 8.13 2.73 -0.11
CA VAL A 274 6.97 1.89 0.20
C VAL A 274 7.35 0.42 0.17
N MET A 275 6.97 -0.30 1.23
CA MET A 275 7.15 -1.75 1.35
C MET A 275 5.82 -2.46 1.12
N ILE A 276 5.81 -3.52 0.31
CA ILE A 276 4.74 -4.52 0.43
C ILE A 276 4.98 -5.34 1.69
N THR A 277 3.95 -5.57 2.46
CA THR A 277 4.04 -6.33 3.70
C THR A 277 3.04 -7.48 3.72
N ARG A 278 3.43 -8.56 4.37
CA ARG A 278 2.59 -9.70 4.72
C ARG A 278 2.94 -10.15 6.12
N TRP A 279 1.98 -10.69 6.85
CA TRP A 279 2.33 -11.40 8.06
C TRP A 279 2.53 -12.88 7.73
N PHE A 280 3.60 -13.43 8.25
CA PHE A 280 3.97 -14.81 8.06
C PHE A 280 3.83 -15.58 9.38
N LEU A 281 3.11 -16.71 9.32
CA LEU A 281 2.89 -17.63 10.42
C LEU A 281 3.62 -18.95 10.13
N PRO A 282 4.16 -19.63 11.14
CA PRO A 282 4.75 -20.95 10.93
C PRO A 282 3.68 -21.95 10.48
N TYR A 283 4.03 -22.79 9.50
CA TYR A 283 3.15 -23.87 9.02
C TYR A 283 2.76 -24.82 10.15
N ASN A 284 3.70 -25.08 11.07
CA ASN A 284 3.48 -25.76 12.34
C ASN A 284 4.17 -24.94 13.44
N ASP A 285 3.41 -24.41 14.38
CA ASP A 285 3.89 -23.53 15.46
C ASP A 285 4.67 -24.27 16.56
N THR A 286 4.63 -25.60 16.59
CA THR A 286 5.41 -26.44 17.49
C THR A 286 6.67 -27.04 16.84
N ASP A 287 6.81 -26.90 15.52
CA ASP A 287 7.94 -27.42 14.76
C ASP A 287 9.03 -26.34 14.57
N GLN A 288 10.23 -26.62 15.05
CA GLN A 288 11.34 -25.68 15.00
C GLN A 288 11.78 -25.34 13.56
N ASP A 289 11.66 -26.29 12.63
CA ASP A 289 11.99 -26.04 11.21
C ASP A 289 10.98 -25.09 10.57
N SER A 290 9.69 -25.21 10.89
CA SER A 290 8.64 -24.28 10.45
C SER A 290 8.83 -22.88 11.04
N ILE A 291 9.21 -22.78 12.32
CA ILE A 291 9.50 -21.50 12.97
C ILE A 291 10.72 -20.84 12.31
N ALA A 292 11.82 -21.59 12.16
CA ALA A 292 13.04 -21.07 11.51
C ALA A 292 12.81 -20.65 10.05
N ALA A 293 12.02 -21.41 9.29
CA ALA A 293 11.63 -21.08 7.92
C ALA A 293 10.82 -19.78 7.87
N THR A 294 9.95 -19.56 8.86
CA THR A 294 9.14 -18.34 8.95
C THR A 294 10.01 -17.10 9.19
N GLU A 295 10.97 -17.18 10.12
CA GLU A 295 11.91 -16.09 10.37
C GLU A 295 12.79 -15.83 9.14
N ARG A 296 13.27 -16.86 8.47
CA ARG A 296 14.03 -16.74 7.22
C ARG A 296 13.20 -16.07 6.12
N MET A 297 11.92 -16.45 5.97
CA MET A 297 11.01 -15.80 5.02
C MET A 297 10.84 -14.32 5.31
N LYS A 298 10.72 -13.90 6.57
CA LYS A 298 10.65 -12.48 6.95
C LYS A 298 11.92 -11.73 6.54
N GLU A 299 13.10 -12.35 6.69
CA GLU A 299 14.36 -11.73 6.26
C GLU A 299 14.45 -11.62 4.72
N PHE A 300 14.01 -12.62 3.96
CA PHE A 300 14.02 -12.58 2.49
C PHE A 300 12.92 -11.69 1.91
N PHE A 301 11.83 -11.44 2.62
CA PHE A 301 10.72 -10.61 2.14
C PHE A 301 10.84 -9.14 2.62
N LEU A 302 11.02 -8.92 3.91
CA LEU A 302 11.11 -7.59 4.53
C LEU A 302 12.56 -7.19 4.76
N GLY A 303 13.36 -8.08 5.35
CA GLY A 303 14.76 -7.83 5.69
C GLY A 303 15.62 -7.50 4.48
N TRP A 304 15.33 -8.05 3.30
CA TRP A 304 16.02 -7.76 2.04
C TRP A 304 16.14 -6.25 1.78
N PHE A 305 15.10 -5.49 2.09
CA PHE A 305 15.07 -4.03 1.92
C PHE A 305 15.30 -3.29 3.25
N MET A 306 14.68 -3.76 4.32
CA MET A 306 14.81 -3.10 5.61
C MET A 306 16.19 -3.25 6.24
N GLY A 307 16.91 -4.33 5.97
CA GLY A 307 18.30 -4.50 6.42
C GLY A 307 19.21 -3.38 5.93
N PRO A 308 19.32 -3.14 4.60
CA PRO A 308 20.07 -2.00 4.04
C PRO A 308 19.58 -0.65 4.57
N LEU A 309 18.27 -0.41 4.59
CA LEU A 309 17.69 0.86 5.05
C LEU A 309 17.98 1.16 6.53
N THR A 310 18.09 0.13 7.38
CA THR A 310 18.34 0.33 8.82
C THR A 310 19.82 0.20 9.20
N ASN A 311 20.52 -0.77 8.62
CA ASN A 311 21.87 -1.15 9.03
C ASN A 311 22.94 -0.83 7.97
N GLY A 312 22.53 -0.57 6.71
CA GLY A 312 23.46 -0.35 5.58
C GLY A 312 23.99 -1.65 4.95
N THR A 313 23.42 -2.81 5.33
CA THR A 313 23.82 -4.11 4.80
C THR A 313 22.62 -5.05 4.70
N TYR A 314 22.71 -6.04 3.82
CA TYR A 314 21.73 -7.10 3.73
C TYR A 314 21.72 -7.97 5.01
N PRO A 315 20.61 -8.66 5.32
CA PRO A 315 20.57 -9.66 6.38
C PRO A 315 21.62 -10.74 6.18
N GLN A 316 22.32 -11.15 7.25
CA GLN A 316 23.40 -12.14 7.17
C GLN A 316 22.93 -13.44 6.51
N ILE A 317 21.71 -13.90 6.85
CA ILE A 317 21.14 -15.12 6.24
C ILE A 317 21.00 -15.01 4.72
N MET A 318 20.76 -13.81 4.16
CA MET A 318 20.74 -13.62 2.71
C MET A 318 22.16 -13.65 2.13
N ILE A 319 23.14 -13.00 2.79
CA ILE A 319 24.54 -13.01 2.37
C ILE A 319 25.05 -14.45 2.29
N ASP A 320 24.79 -15.24 3.33
CA ASP A 320 25.25 -16.62 3.43
C ASP A 320 24.55 -17.55 2.41
N THR A 321 23.27 -17.32 2.14
CA THR A 321 22.46 -18.20 1.29
C THR A 321 22.62 -17.86 -0.19
N VAL A 322 22.60 -16.59 -0.54
CA VAL A 322 22.61 -16.11 -1.93
C VAL A 322 24.04 -16.07 -2.49
N GLY A 323 25.01 -15.78 -1.63
CA GLY A 323 26.43 -15.72 -2.01
C GLY A 323 26.71 -14.65 -3.07
N GLU A 324 27.52 -14.99 -4.07
CA GLU A 324 27.98 -14.08 -5.13
C GLU A 324 26.87 -13.48 -6.01
N ARG A 325 25.66 -14.06 -5.99
CA ARG A 325 24.51 -13.52 -6.72
C ARG A 325 23.89 -12.27 -6.06
N LEU A 326 24.17 -12.06 -4.76
CA LEU A 326 23.73 -10.89 -4.04
C LEU A 326 24.77 -9.77 -4.17
N PRO A 327 24.47 -8.65 -4.82
CA PRO A 327 25.40 -7.52 -4.88
C PRO A 327 25.76 -7.02 -3.47
N SER A 328 26.97 -6.51 -3.31
CA SER A 328 27.44 -5.91 -2.07
C SER A 328 27.49 -4.38 -2.17
N PHE A 329 27.18 -3.69 -1.09
CA PHE A 329 27.33 -2.23 -1.01
C PHE A 329 28.80 -1.88 -0.75
N THR A 330 29.32 -0.88 -1.47
CA THR A 330 30.55 -0.20 -1.06
C THR A 330 30.33 0.52 0.28
N PRO A 331 31.41 0.91 1.01
CA PRO A 331 31.26 1.68 2.25
C PRO A 331 30.45 2.98 2.07
N GLU A 332 30.61 3.65 0.93
CA GLU A 332 29.91 4.88 0.56
C GLU A 332 28.42 4.62 0.30
N GLU A 333 28.09 3.57 -0.43
CA GLU A 333 26.71 3.16 -0.71
C GLU A 333 26.00 2.69 0.56
N SER A 334 26.69 1.89 1.39
CA SER A 334 26.18 1.48 2.71
C SER A 334 25.81 2.69 3.58
N LYS A 335 26.69 3.69 3.62
CA LYS A 335 26.44 4.95 4.35
C LYS A 335 25.27 5.74 3.75
N LEU A 336 25.13 5.74 2.42
CA LEU A 336 24.08 6.45 1.72
C LEU A 336 22.71 5.83 1.97
N VAL A 337 22.61 4.48 1.90
CA VAL A 337 21.37 3.73 2.05
C VAL A 337 20.90 3.70 3.52
N LYS A 338 21.84 3.59 4.46
CA LYS A 338 21.51 3.55 5.89
C LYS A 338 20.81 4.81 6.36
N GLY A 339 19.57 4.66 6.86
CA GLY A 339 18.76 5.77 7.37
C GLY A 339 18.20 6.68 6.26
N SER A 340 18.13 6.23 5.01
CA SER A 340 17.61 7.00 3.88
C SER A 340 16.08 7.04 3.86
N TYR A 341 15.44 7.27 5.00
CA TYR A 341 13.99 7.49 5.09
C TYR A 341 13.65 8.36 6.31
N ASP A 342 12.56 9.12 6.20
CA ASP A 342 11.96 9.87 7.30
C ASP A 342 10.71 9.16 7.83
N PHE A 343 10.09 8.34 7.00
CA PHE A 343 8.96 7.45 7.28
C PHE A 343 8.97 6.25 6.32
N LEU A 344 8.13 5.28 6.61
CA LEU A 344 7.87 4.13 5.73
C LEU A 344 6.40 4.15 5.26
N GLY A 345 6.17 3.93 3.97
CA GLY A 345 4.88 3.49 3.45
C GLY A 345 4.77 1.98 3.55
N LEU A 346 3.66 1.47 4.05
CA LEU A 346 3.41 0.03 4.13
C LEU A 346 2.11 -0.33 3.41
N ASN A 347 2.20 -1.22 2.44
CA ASN A 347 1.04 -1.85 1.79
C ASN A 347 0.79 -3.18 2.47
N TYR A 348 -0.43 -3.41 2.96
CA TYR A 348 -0.82 -4.66 3.60
C TYR A 348 -2.14 -5.16 3.03
N TYR A 349 -2.18 -6.44 2.63
CA TYR A 349 -3.38 -7.05 2.07
C TYR A 349 -3.80 -8.35 2.75
N PHE A 350 -2.85 -9.25 3.05
CA PHE A 350 -3.13 -10.59 3.61
C PHE A 350 -1.93 -11.20 4.31
N SER A 351 -2.17 -12.35 4.95
CA SER A 351 -1.18 -13.17 5.66
C SER A 351 -1.11 -14.57 5.08
N GLN A 352 0.00 -15.28 5.34
CA GLN A 352 0.22 -16.64 4.86
C GLN A 352 0.98 -17.47 5.90
N TYR A 353 0.81 -18.77 5.83
CA TYR A 353 1.70 -19.73 6.50
C TYR A 353 2.96 -19.97 5.67
N VAL A 354 4.06 -20.26 6.37
CA VAL A 354 5.37 -20.58 5.80
C VAL A 354 5.73 -22.02 6.12
N GLN A 355 5.79 -22.83 5.09
CA GLN A 355 6.22 -24.22 5.14
C GLN A 355 7.70 -24.32 4.77
N PRO A 356 8.54 -25.07 5.53
CA PRO A 356 9.88 -25.40 5.08
C PRO A 356 9.85 -26.11 3.72
N SER A 357 10.70 -25.66 2.79
CA SER A 357 10.86 -26.27 1.48
C SER A 357 12.34 -26.29 1.15
N PRO A 358 13.10 -27.29 1.60
CA PRO A 358 14.52 -27.37 1.34
C PRO A 358 14.75 -27.46 -0.18
N ASN A 359 15.59 -26.58 -0.69
CA ASN A 359 15.83 -26.41 -2.10
C ASN A 359 16.43 -27.66 -2.74
N ARG A 360 15.72 -28.25 -3.69
CA ARG A 360 16.36 -29.00 -4.77
C ARG A 360 16.71 -28.01 -5.88
N VAL A 361 17.96 -27.62 -5.96
CA VAL A 361 18.38 -26.58 -6.90
C VAL A 361 18.42 -27.16 -8.31
N ASP A 362 17.36 -26.88 -9.08
CA ASP A 362 17.43 -26.92 -10.54
C ASP A 362 17.70 -25.48 -11.00
N TRP A 363 18.96 -25.14 -11.24
CA TRP A 363 19.38 -23.78 -11.59
C TRP A 363 18.69 -23.21 -12.82
N ASP A 364 18.25 -24.05 -13.73
CA ASP A 364 17.55 -23.62 -14.93
C ASP A 364 16.14 -23.09 -14.64
N ARG A 365 15.53 -23.58 -13.54
CA ARG A 365 14.21 -23.16 -13.07
C ARG A 365 14.28 -22.35 -11.78
N HIS A 366 15.48 -22.06 -11.32
CA HIS A 366 15.65 -21.36 -10.06
C HIS A 366 15.22 -19.89 -10.17
N ILE A 367 14.42 -19.45 -9.22
CA ILE A 367 13.98 -18.08 -9.07
C ILE A 367 14.54 -17.57 -7.73
N ALA A 368 15.02 -16.33 -7.68
CA ALA A 368 15.62 -15.73 -6.47
C ALA A 368 14.76 -15.91 -5.19
N MET A 369 13.42 -15.90 -5.31
CA MET A 369 12.54 -16.12 -4.15
C MET A 369 12.63 -17.54 -3.56
N MET A 370 13.14 -18.52 -4.32
CA MET A 370 13.34 -19.89 -3.82
C MET A 370 14.51 -19.99 -2.85
N ASP A 371 15.42 -19.00 -2.83
CA ASP A 371 16.57 -18.98 -1.91
C ASP A 371 16.13 -18.92 -0.44
N ALA A 372 14.93 -18.41 -0.16
CA ALA A 372 14.35 -18.48 1.18
C ALA A 372 14.15 -19.92 1.69
N GLY A 373 14.14 -20.94 0.81
CA GLY A 373 13.90 -22.34 1.15
C GLY A 373 12.53 -22.56 1.81
N THR A 374 11.51 -21.87 1.29
CA THR A 374 10.16 -21.85 1.87
C THR A 374 9.09 -21.97 0.80
N LYS A 375 7.92 -22.47 1.21
CA LYS A 375 6.69 -22.46 0.42
C LYS A 375 5.61 -21.73 1.20
N LEU A 376 4.93 -20.80 0.54
CA LEU A 376 3.80 -20.08 1.11
C LEU A 376 2.51 -20.86 0.89
N THR A 377 1.65 -20.89 1.91
CA THR A 377 0.37 -21.60 1.88
C THR A 377 -0.66 -20.89 2.77
N TYR A 378 -1.94 -21.13 2.52
CA TYR A 378 -3.02 -20.66 3.37
C TYR A 378 -3.55 -21.71 4.34
N ARG A 379 -2.98 -22.94 4.30
CA ARG A 379 -3.31 -24.02 5.25
C ARG A 379 -2.10 -24.34 6.11
N ASN A 380 -2.36 -24.57 7.40
CA ASN A 380 -1.33 -25.02 8.35
C ASN A 380 -1.13 -26.56 8.27
N ALA A 381 -0.23 -27.10 9.09
CA ALA A 381 0.09 -28.53 9.14
C ALA A 381 -1.13 -29.41 9.47
N SER A 382 -2.12 -28.89 10.17
CA SER A 382 -3.38 -29.57 10.48
C SER A 382 -4.45 -29.34 9.42
N ASN A 383 -4.08 -28.84 8.25
CA ASN A 383 -4.96 -28.52 7.13
C ASN A 383 -6.03 -27.45 7.42
N HIS A 384 -5.88 -26.66 8.46
CA HIS A 384 -6.78 -25.54 8.76
C HIS A 384 -6.39 -24.31 7.94
N LEU A 385 -7.39 -23.67 7.35
CA LEU A 385 -7.22 -22.38 6.67
C LEU A 385 -6.83 -21.29 7.68
N ILE A 386 -6.05 -20.30 7.22
CA ILE A 386 -5.66 -19.11 8.00
C ILE A 386 -6.86 -18.26 8.41
N GLY A 387 -7.94 -18.38 7.70
CA GLY A 387 -9.22 -17.72 7.92
C GLY A 387 -10.23 -18.15 6.86
N PRO A 388 -11.48 -17.71 6.94
CA PRO A 388 -12.46 -17.98 5.90
C PRO A 388 -12.08 -17.35 4.57
N VAL A 389 -12.54 -17.92 3.47
CA VAL A 389 -12.38 -17.34 2.13
C VAL A 389 -13.15 -16.04 2.08
N PHE A 390 -12.46 -14.96 1.74
CA PHE A 390 -13.05 -13.63 1.69
C PHE A 390 -13.27 -13.11 0.27
N ALA A 391 -12.35 -13.42 -0.64
CA ALA A 391 -12.54 -13.28 -2.06
C ALA A 391 -12.14 -14.59 -2.75
N GLU A 392 -13.04 -15.14 -3.52
CA GLU A 392 -12.83 -16.38 -4.25
C GLU A 392 -12.31 -16.09 -5.66
N HIS A 393 -11.31 -16.87 -6.07
CA HIS A 393 -10.93 -16.99 -7.46
C HIS A 393 -11.49 -18.32 -7.97
N ARG A 394 -12.49 -18.28 -8.86
CA ARG A 394 -13.30 -19.46 -9.23
C ARG A 394 -12.50 -20.63 -9.80
N GLU A 395 -11.34 -20.37 -10.37
CA GLU A 395 -10.55 -21.40 -11.07
C GLU A 395 -9.26 -21.81 -10.32
N ASP A 396 -8.85 -21.06 -9.29
CA ASP A 396 -7.58 -21.30 -8.60
C ASP A 396 -7.67 -20.89 -7.12
N GLU A 397 -7.85 -21.87 -6.25
CA GLU A 397 -7.87 -21.64 -4.79
C GLU A 397 -6.59 -20.95 -4.26
N THR A 398 -5.46 -21.07 -4.96
CA THR A 398 -4.20 -20.45 -4.55
C THR A 398 -4.22 -18.92 -4.69
N ARG A 399 -5.18 -18.41 -5.47
CA ARG A 399 -5.43 -16.98 -5.67
C ARG A 399 -6.53 -16.43 -4.76
N ASN A 400 -7.20 -17.28 -3.98
CA ASN A 400 -8.19 -16.84 -3.03
C ASN A 400 -7.55 -15.91 -1.99
N ILE A 401 -8.27 -14.89 -1.56
CA ILE A 401 -7.90 -14.06 -0.43
C ILE A 401 -8.62 -14.59 0.80
N TYR A 402 -7.83 -14.84 1.84
CA TYR A 402 -8.31 -15.33 3.12
C TYR A 402 -8.30 -14.22 4.16
N TYR A 403 -9.35 -14.16 4.95
CA TYR A 403 -9.53 -13.13 5.96
C TYR A 403 -8.65 -13.38 7.19
N TYR A 404 -7.71 -12.48 7.42
CA TYR A 404 -6.86 -12.49 8.60
C TYR A 404 -6.45 -11.06 9.00
N PRO A 405 -7.43 -10.23 9.46
CA PRO A 405 -7.19 -8.81 9.72
C PRO A 405 -6.19 -8.56 10.86
N LYS A 406 -6.06 -9.49 11.81
CA LYS A 406 -5.06 -9.44 12.88
C LYS A 406 -3.61 -9.38 12.36
N GLY A 407 -3.38 -9.78 11.12
CA GLY A 407 -2.05 -9.71 10.49
C GLY A 407 -1.49 -8.30 10.44
N ILE A 408 -2.32 -7.26 10.25
CA ILE A 408 -1.85 -5.87 10.25
C ILE A 408 -1.31 -5.48 11.64
N TYR A 409 -1.93 -5.96 12.73
CA TYR A 409 -1.43 -5.78 14.09
C TYR A 409 0.00 -6.32 14.24
N TYR A 410 0.22 -7.55 13.82
CA TYR A 410 1.53 -8.19 13.94
C TYR A 410 2.60 -7.54 13.06
N VAL A 411 2.23 -7.10 11.86
CA VAL A 411 3.16 -6.35 10.99
C VAL A 411 3.59 -5.05 11.67
N MET A 412 2.65 -4.28 12.23
CA MET A 412 2.96 -3.02 12.92
C MET A 412 3.85 -3.23 14.14
N ASP A 413 3.54 -4.23 14.97
CA ASP A 413 4.35 -4.57 16.14
C ASP A 413 5.76 -5.08 15.75
N TYR A 414 5.86 -5.85 14.66
CA TYR A 414 7.13 -6.29 14.11
C TYR A 414 8.00 -5.11 13.64
N PHE A 415 7.43 -4.16 12.89
CA PHE A 415 8.17 -2.97 12.47
C PHE A 415 8.62 -2.12 13.66
N LYS A 416 7.78 -1.99 14.68
CA LYS A 416 8.12 -1.29 15.90
C LYS A 416 9.32 -1.94 16.61
N THR A 417 9.26 -3.25 16.80
CA THR A 417 10.26 -3.99 17.61
C THR A 417 11.55 -4.24 16.85
N LYS A 418 11.46 -4.63 15.58
CA LYS A 418 12.62 -5.01 14.76
C LYS A 418 13.35 -3.80 14.17
N TYR A 419 12.62 -2.70 13.82
CA TYR A 419 13.16 -1.57 13.05
C TYR A 419 13.07 -0.23 13.80
N ASN A 420 13.14 -0.27 15.13
CA ASN A 420 13.23 0.91 15.99
C ASN A 420 12.06 1.90 15.86
N ASN A 421 10.83 1.38 15.75
CA ASN A 421 9.59 2.16 15.75
C ASN A 421 9.60 3.33 14.74
N PRO A 422 9.77 3.07 13.43
CA PRO A 422 9.75 4.13 12.42
C PRO A 422 8.38 4.80 12.35
N LEU A 423 8.32 6.01 11.80
CA LEU A 423 7.06 6.64 11.41
C LEU A 423 6.47 5.87 10.22
N ILE A 424 5.20 5.50 10.28
CA ILE A 424 4.53 4.65 9.27
C ILE A 424 3.28 5.35 8.72
N TYR A 425 3.07 5.18 7.42
CA TYR A 425 1.78 5.39 6.75
C TYR A 425 1.35 4.07 6.11
N ILE A 426 0.13 3.61 6.38
CA ILE A 426 -0.47 2.52 5.59
C ILE A 426 -0.86 3.13 4.25
N THR A 427 -0.11 2.79 3.22
CA THR A 427 -0.23 3.40 1.89
C THR A 427 -1.20 2.68 0.98
N GLU A 428 -1.46 1.41 1.26
CA GLU A 428 -2.50 0.61 0.60
C GLU A 428 -3.02 -0.48 1.54
N ASN A 429 -4.35 -0.58 1.62
CA ASN A 429 -5.06 -1.70 2.22
C ASN A 429 -6.44 -1.81 1.57
N GLY A 430 -6.81 -2.96 1.06
CA GLY A 430 -8.05 -3.15 0.34
C GLY A 430 -8.28 -4.58 -0.08
N ILE A 431 -9.46 -4.83 -0.64
CA ILE A 431 -9.85 -6.14 -1.15
C ILE A 431 -10.57 -6.00 -2.48
N LEU A 432 -10.34 -6.97 -3.34
CA LEU A 432 -11.01 -7.09 -4.64
C LEU A 432 -12.42 -7.66 -4.52
N THR A 433 -13.27 -7.30 -5.47
CA THR A 433 -14.50 -8.03 -5.86
C THR A 433 -14.43 -8.40 -7.33
N SER A 434 -15.39 -9.19 -7.84
CA SER A 434 -15.40 -9.59 -9.25
C SER A 434 -15.64 -8.40 -10.19
N GLY A 435 -14.97 -8.39 -11.33
CA GLY A 435 -15.23 -7.43 -12.42
C GLY A 435 -16.53 -7.67 -13.15
N ASP A 436 -17.06 -8.92 -13.10
CA ASP A 436 -18.28 -9.34 -13.78
C ASP A 436 -19.57 -8.94 -13.04
N GLU A 437 -19.46 -8.33 -11.85
CA GLU A 437 -20.60 -7.84 -11.09
C GLU A 437 -21.35 -6.77 -11.88
N THR A 438 -22.69 -6.85 -11.88
CA THR A 438 -23.54 -5.76 -12.34
C THR A 438 -23.27 -4.50 -11.50
N ARG A 439 -23.70 -3.33 -12.01
CA ARG A 439 -23.54 -2.06 -11.27
C ARG A 439 -24.14 -2.13 -9.87
N GLU A 440 -25.36 -2.70 -9.75
CA GLU A 440 -26.03 -2.86 -8.47
C GLU A 440 -25.24 -3.77 -7.53
N GLU A 441 -24.80 -4.95 -7.98
CA GLU A 441 -24.01 -5.89 -7.18
C GLU A 441 -22.68 -5.25 -6.73
N ALA A 442 -21.95 -4.62 -7.64
CA ALA A 442 -20.68 -3.97 -7.34
C ALA A 442 -20.82 -2.82 -6.34
N LYS A 443 -21.98 -2.15 -6.28
CA LYS A 443 -22.26 -1.08 -5.31
C LYS A 443 -22.55 -1.62 -3.90
N PHE A 444 -23.08 -2.82 -3.76
CA PHE A 444 -23.38 -3.46 -2.47
C PHE A 444 -22.18 -4.26 -1.93
N ASP A 445 -21.02 -3.68 -1.85
CA ASP A 445 -19.74 -4.28 -1.49
C ASP A 445 -19.51 -4.41 0.04
N TYR A 446 -20.46 -4.97 0.77
CA TYR A 446 -20.40 -5.09 2.24
C TYR A 446 -19.17 -5.84 2.75
N ARG A 447 -18.65 -6.84 2.01
CA ARG A 447 -17.41 -7.52 2.38
C ARG A 447 -16.21 -6.57 2.44
N ARG A 448 -16.18 -5.54 1.58
CA ARG A 448 -15.13 -4.52 1.65
C ARG A 448 -15.27 -3.67 2.90
N ILE A 449 -16.49 -3.37 3.34
CA ILE A 449 -16.73 -2.68 4.63
C ILE A 449 -16.14 -3.50 5.77
N ASP A 450 -16.46 -4.80 5.84
CA ASP A 450 -15.95 -5.69 6.89
C ASP A 450 -14.42 -5.76 6.86
N TYR A 451 -13.83 -5.85 5.66
CA TYR A 451 -12.39 -5.87 5.50
C TYR A 451 -11.73 -4.57 6.01
N LEU A 452 -12.17 -3.41 5.54
CA LEU A 452 -11.60 -2.12 5.92
C LEU A 452 -11.77 -1.86 7.42
N CYS A 453 -12.96 -2.11 7.94
CA CYS A 453 -13.26 -1.88 9.34
C CYS A 453 -12.42 -2.76 10.27
N SER A 454 -12.32 -4.03 10.00
CA SER A 454 -11.54 -4.95 10.83
C SER A 454 -10.05 -4.61 10.82
N HIS A 455 -9.49 -4.26 9.65
CA HIS A 455 -8.09 -3.82 9.57
C HIS A 455 -7.85 -2.50 10.31
N LEU A 456 -8.75 -1.53 10.18
CA LEU A 456 -8.69 -0.28 10.97
C LEU A 456 -8.84 -0.53 12.47
N CYS A 457 -9.70 -1.48 12.89
CA CYS A 457 -9.84 -1.87 14.28
C CYS A 457 -8.51 -2.41 14.84
N PHE A 458 -7.90 -3.41 14.20
CA PHE A 458 -6.61 -3.96 14.62
C PHE A 458 -5.47 -2.93 14.54
N LEU A 459 -5.52 -2.01 13.57
CA LEU A 459 -4.57 -0.90 13.48
C LEU A 459 -4.71 0.06 14.67
N SER A 460 -5.95 0.46 15.03
CA SER A 460 -6.20 1.26 16.23
C SER A 460 -5.74 0.55 17.50
N LYS A 461 -6.01 -0.75 17.59
CA LYS A 461 -5.60 -1.60 18.72
C LYS A 461 -4.08 -1.59 18.90
N VAL A 462 -3.31 -1.90 17.84
CA VAL A 462 -1.84 -1.95 17.93
C VAL A 462 -1.23 -0.59 18.25
N ILE A 463 -1.78 0.50 17.71
CA ILE A 463 -1.35 1.87 18.04
C ILE A 463 -1.50 2.14 19.54
N LYS A 464 -2.66 1.81 20.12
CA LYS A 464 -2.95 2.05 21.54
C LYS A 464 -2.13 1.15 22.46
N GLU A 465 -2.04 -0.13 22.17
CA GLU A 465 -1.37 -1.11 23.04
C GLU A 465 0.15 -1.00 22.98
N THR A 466 0.71 -0.71 21.82
CA THR A 466 2.17 -0.78 21.62
C THR A 466 2.82 0.59 21.47
N GLY A 467 2.09 1.62 21.09
CA GLY A 467 2.64 2.94 20.78
C GLY A 467 3.43 2.96 19.46
N VAL A 468 3.10 2.09 18.50
CA VAL A 468 3.66 2.17 17.15
C VAL A 468 3.23 3.46 16.47
N LYS A 469 4.16 4.09 15.76
CA LYS A 469 3.95 5.44 15.18
C LYS A 469 3.29 5.34 13.80
N VAL A 470 1.98 5.16 13.73
CA VAL A 470 1.22 5.21 12.48
C VAL A 470 0.47 6.53 12.40
N LYS A 471 0.57 7.24 11.28
CA LYS A 471 0.00 8.60 11.08
C LYS A 471 -0.97 8.71 9.92
N GLY A 472 -1.23 7.63 9.21
CA GLY A 472 -2.20 7.65 8.12
C GLY A 472 -2.52 6.27 7.60
N TYR A 473 -3.67 6.20 6.94
CA TYR A 473 -4.20 5.00 6.30
C TYR A 473 -4.88 5.39 4.98
N CYS A 474 -4.44 4.80 3.89
CA CYS A 474 -5.04 4.96 2.57
C CYS A 474 -5.70 3.65 2.14
N ALA A 475 -7.01 3.70 1.87
CA ALA A 475 -7.71 2.58 1.28
C ALA A 475 -7.29 2.41 -0.20
N TRP A 476 -7.01 1.18 -0.61
CA TRP A 476 -6.83 0.80 -2.00
C TRP A 476 -8.16 0.25 -2.53
N SER A 477 -8.83 0.94 -3.44
CA SER A 477 -8.45 2.14 -4.17
C SER A 477 -9.57 3.18 -4.20
N LEU A 478 -9.26 4.39 -4.67
CA LEU A 478 -10.25 5.45 -4.87
C LEU A 478 -11.43 4.98 -5.73
N GLY A 479 -11.14 4.49 -6.92
CA GLY A 479 -12.12 3.96 -7.87
C GLY A 479 -11.66 2.63 -8.45
N ASP A 480 -12.58 1.89 -9.05
CA ASP A 480 -12.22 0.75 -9.86
C ASP A 480 -11.22 1.18 -10.93
N ASN A 481 -10.22 0.37 -11.20
CA ASN A 481 -9.11 0.73 -12.08
C ASN A 481 -8.58 -0.51 -12.81
N TYR A 482 -7.59 -0.33 -13.69
CA TYR A 482 -6.81 -1.42 -14.24
C TYR A 482 -5.99 -2.09 -13.14
N GLU A 483 -6.15 -3.40 -12.91
CA GLU A 483 -5.35 -4.12 -11.93
C GLU A 483 -4.23 -4.92 -12.60
N PHE A 484 -3.00 -4.73 -12.11
CA PHE A 484 -1.82 -5.39 -12.66
C PHE A 484 -1.94 -6.92 -12.67
N GLY A 485 -1.84 -7.53 -13.85
CA GLY A 485 -1.97 -8.96 -14.06
C GLY A 485 -3.40 -9.52 -13.90
N GLN A 486 -4.40 -8.65 -13.67
CA GLN A 486 -5.81 -9.02 -13.59
C GLN A 486 -6.69 -8.24 -14.60
N GLY A 487 -6.16 -7.16 -15.19
CA GLY A 487 -6.94 -6.32 -16.09
C GLY A 487 -8.10 -5.64 -15.40
N PHE A 488 -9.29 -5.74 -15.99
CA PHE A 488 -10.55 -5.21 -15.44
C PHE A 488 -11.46 -6.32 -14.88
N THR A 489 -10.94 -7.53 -14.71
CA THR A 489 -11.68 -8.68 -14.17
C THR A 489 -11.90 -8.61 -12.66
N VAL A 490 -11.32 -7.62 -12.00
CA VAL A 490 -11.48 -7.36 -10.56
C VAL A 490 -11.72 -5.87 -10.30
N ARG A 491 -12.34 -5.56 -9.15
CA ARG A 491 -12.67 -4.22 -8.71
C ARG A 491 -12.19 -3.99 -7.28
N PHE A 492 -11.36 -2.96 -7.08
CA PHE A 492 -10.85 -2.57 -5.75
C PHE A 492 -11.45 -1.28 -5.23
N GLY A 493 -12.10 -0.50 -6.10
CA GLY A 493 -12.55 0.85 -5.80
C GLY A 493 -13.61 0.94 -4.70
N LEU A 494 -13.51 2.01 -3.89
CA LEU A 494 -14.62 2.50 -3.07
C LEU A 494 -15.66 3.25 -3.92
N THR A 495 -15.28 3.55 -5.16
CA THR A 495 -16.11 4.18 -6.19
C THR A 495 -16.23 3.20 -7.37
N TYR A 496 -17.46 2.97 -7.81
CA TYR A 496 -17.73 2.24 -9.04
C TYR A 496 -17.36 3.09 -10.25
N ILE A 497 -16.67 2.51 -11.22
CA ILE A 497 -16.40 3.11 -12.52
C ILE A 497 -17.14 2.31 -13.59
N ASP A 498 -17.95 2.99 -14.39
CA ASP A 498 -18.56 2.37 -15.56
C ASP A 498 -17.57 2.39 -16.74
N TRP A 499 -17.11 1.21 -17.16
CA TRP A 499 -16.16 1.09 -18.26
C TRP A 499 -16.71 1.55 -19.62
N ASN A 500 -18.04 1.61 -19.78
CA ASN A 500 -18.70 2.16 -20.98
C ASN A 500 -18.81 3.69 -20.93
N ASN A 501 -18.78 4.26 -19.71
CA ASN A 501 -18.82 5.71 -19.49
C ASN A 501 -17.96 6.06 -18.28
N VAL A 502 -16.66 6.17 -18.47
CA VAL A 502 -15.69 6.42 -17.38
C VAL A 502 -15.87 7.74 -16.64
N THR A 503 -16.81 8.59 -17.09
CA THR A 503 -17.18 9.81 -16.36
C THR A 503 -18.19 9.52 -15.24
N ASP A 504 -18.81 8.36 -15.24
CA ASP A 504 -19.76 7.91 -14.24
C ASP A 504 -18.99 7.27 -13.05
N ARG A 505 -18.99 7.96 -11.93
CA ARG A 505 -18.25 7.64 -10.71
C ARG A 505 -19.19 7.64 -9.52
N ASP A 506 -19.70 6.47 -9.17
CA ASP A 506 -20.65 6.29 -8.06
C ASP A 506 -19.97 5.73 -6.81
N LEU A 507 -20.22 6.34 -5.66
CA LEU A 507 -19.80 5.76 -4.39
C LEU A 507 -20.48 4.40 -4.17
N LYS A 508 -19.68 3.39 -3.84
CA LYS A 508 -20.16 2.10 -3.36
C LYS A 508 -20.55 2.20 -1.87
N GLU A 509 -21.20 1.18 -1.33
CA GLU A 509 -21.55 1.14 0.09
C GLU A 509 -20.30 1.25 0.99
N SER A 510 -19.18 0.67 0.57
CA SER A 510 -17.89 0.86 1.26
C SER A 510 -17.41 2.31 1.26
N GLY A 511 -17.66 3.05 0.18
CA GLY A 511 -17.38 4.49 0.10
C GLY A 511 -18.27 5.29 1.04
N GLN A 512 -19.58 5.00 1.07
CA GLN A 512 -20.52 5.64 1.99
C GLN A 512 -20.18 5.34 3.46
N TRP A 513 -19.80 4.10 3.75
CA TRP A 513 -19.33 3.70 5.08
C TRP A 513 -18.04 4.45 5.46
N PHE A 514 -17.05 4.54 4.57
CA PHE A 514 -15.78 5.22 4.83
C PHE A 514 -15.98 6.72 5.07
N LYS A 515 -16.87 7.36 4.29
CA LYS A 515 -17.33 8.75 4.52
C LYS A 515 -17.91 8.91 5.93
N LYS A 516 -18.81 8.01 6.34
CA LYS A 516 -19.41 8.04 7.67
C LYS A 516 -18.35 7.80 8.76
N PHE A 517 -17.44 6.85 8.56
CA PHE A 517 -16.34 6.55 9.48
C PHE A 517 -15.45 7.77 9.73
N ILE A 518 -15.10 8.52 8.69
CA ILE A 518 -14.25 9.72 8.80
C ILE A 518 -15.03 10.89 9.45
N SER A 519 -16.30 11.08 9.09
CA SER A 519 -17.10 12.26 9.46
C SER A 519 -17.69 12.17 10.84
N THR A 520 -17.86 10.97 11.40
CA THR A 520 -18.44 10.77 12.72
C THR A 520 -17.46 11.30 13.77
N LYS A 521 -17.85 12.38 14.45
CA LYS A 521 -17.16 12.88 15.64
C LYS A 521 -17.85 12.27 16.84
N ASN A 522 -17.09 11.83 17.85
CA ASN A 522 -17.67 11.34 19.09
C ASN A 522 -18.68 12.36 19.66
N LEU A 523 -19.96 12.10 19.46
CA LEU A 523 -21.06 12.88 20.03
C LEU A 523 -21.09 12.78 21.57
N ALA A 524 -20.53 11.71 22.12
CA ALA A 524 -20.56 11.40 23.54
C ALA A 524 -19.93 12.46 24.48
N LYS A 525 -19.01 13.30 24.01
CA LYS A 525 -18.41 14.36 24.85
C LYS A 525 -19.12 15.71 24.78
N LYS A 526 -19.83 16.05 23.69
CA LYS A 526 -20.50 17.34 23.55
C LYS A 526 -21.94 17.33 24.08
N ASP A 527 -22.66 16.24 23.95
CA ASP A 527 -24.04 16.16 24.39
C ASP A 527 -24.16 15.92 25.91
N PHE A 528 -23.17 15.27 26.53
CA PHE A 528 -23.10 15.14 27.99
C PHE A 528 -22.85 16.51 28.67
N LEU A 529 -22.01 17.37 28.08
CA LEU A 529 -21.81 18.74 28.59
C LEU A 529 -23.00 19.65 28.31
N ARG A 530 -23.75 19.44 27.23
CA ARG A 530 -24.99 20.20 26.96
C ARG A 530 -26.15 19.74 27.82
N SER A 531 -26.29 18.43 28.03
CA SER A 531 -27.36 17.91 28.90
C SER A 531 -27.11 18.24 30.38
N SER A 532 -25.89 18.25 30.86
CA SER A 532 -25.56 18.68 32.22
C SER A 532 -25.75 20.19 32.42
N LEU A 533 -25.41 21.02 31.44
CA LEU A 533 -25.62 22.46 31.47
C LEU A 533 -27.12 22.86 31.36
N THR A 534 -27.93 22.07 30.66
CA THR A 534 -29.38 22.29 30.59
C THR A 534 -30.08 21.79 31.85
N PHE A 535 -29.57 20.79 32.54
CA PHE A 535 -30.11 20.30 33.80
C PHE A 535 -29.82 21.27 34.97
N GLU A 536 -28.64 21.92 34.97
CA GLU A 536 -28.35 22.97 35.99
C GLU A 536 -29.13 24.26 35.75
N LYS A 537 -29.34 24.69 34.50
CA LYS A 537 -30.14 25.88 34.20
C LYS A 537 -31.63 25.72 34.54
N LYS A 538 -32.18 24.50 34.52
CA LYS A 538 -33.57 24.25 34.96
C LYS A 538 -33.71 24.21 36.47
N LYS A 539 -32.67 23.89 37.24
CA LYS A 539 -32.69 23.91 38.71
C LYS A 539 -32.56 25.29 39.33
N PHE A 540 -32.07 26.27 38.58
CA PHE A 540 -31.96 27.66 39.02
C PHE A 540 -33.11 28.56 38.52
N ALA A 541 -34.02 28.04 37.71
CA ALA A 541 -35.22 28.77 37.28
C ALA A 541 -36.47 28.45 38.09
N ASP A 542 -36.45 27.40 38.92
CA ASP A 542 -37.58 26.96 39.78
C ASP A 542 -37.24 27.06 41.30
N ALA A 543 -36.27 27.92 41.69
CA ALA A 543 -35.95 28.22 43.09
C ALA A 543 -36.19 29.73 43.40
#